data_58e701d280358a53f2bd9cb7ac3c44d0
#
_entry.id   58e701d280358a53f2bd9cb7ac3c44d0
#
_cell.length_a   1.000
_cell.length_b   1.000
_cell.length_c   1.000
_cell.angle_alpha   90.00
_cell.angle_beta   90.00
_cell.angle_gamma   90.00
#
_symmetry.space_group_name_H-M   'P 1'
#
loop_
_entity.id
_entity.type
_entity.pdbx_description
1 polymer ?
#
loop_
_entity_poly.entity_id
_entity_poly.type
_entity_poly.pdbx_seq_one_letter_code
_entity_poly.pdbx_strand_id
1 'polypeptide(L)'
;MRARRAAMAGERETILRQWEMLRRIPRHPAKTTATDLHAHLVKAGYQVTKRTIERDLERLTVPFPLLADERSKPFGWSWRADAPALTIPGLTLSQALTFQLVEQHLRPLLPPAVLADLQPAFALAAARLAEAGPTRRSWTDKVRVVSPTQTLRVPPIAPEVQRTLYEALLTDHQVQIRYLKPGEKSPTTYEAVHPLGLVQRGAVLYLVCTFFGYTDPFLLVLHRMKTVTALEAPVVRPPDFDLDAYIASGRMGFGDGRIIRLELWLASDAARHLTETPLSEDQRLTPTPDGRVRVNATVPETEQLRWWILGFGEKAEVVKPIPLRKAMAGTARNLALRYGAEPRQINAAGNGAHGSIEEA
;
A
#
# COMPACT_ATOMS: atom_id res chain seq x y z
N MET A 1 -30.40 44.37 -2.69
CA MET A 1 -29.50 43.29 -2.26
C MET A 1 -30.21 41.97 -1.97
N ARG A 2 -31.33 41.91 -1.24
CA ARG A 2 -32.03 40.64 -0.92
C ARG A 2 -32.49 39.84 -2.14
N ALA A 3 -33.10 40.50 -3.18
CA ALA A 3 -33.58 39.80 -4.38
C ALA A 3 -32.43 39.13 -5.19
N ARG A 4 -31.26 39.75 -5.28
CA ARG A 4 -30.09 39.22 -5.97
C ARG A 4 -29.51 38.01 -5.25
N ARG A 5 -29.54 38.00 -3.90
CA ARG A 5 -29.11 36.84 -3.08
C ARG A 5 -30.09 35.66 -3.21
N ALA A 6 -31.38 35.90 -3.26
CA ALA A 6 -32.39 34.86 -3.43
C ALA A 6 -32.31 34.22 -4.83
N ALA A 7 -32.10 35.04 -5.90
CA ALA A 7 -31.88 34.52 -7.25
C ALA A 7 -30.62 33.65 -7.34
N MET A 8 -29.51 34.06 -6.78
CA MET A 8 -28.28 33.27 -6.74
C MET A 8 -28.44 31.97 -5.93
N ALA A 9 -29.25 31.95 -4.87
CA ALA A 9 -29.55 30.72 -4.13
C ALA A 9 -30.37 29.74 -4.95
N GLY A 10 -31.36 30.20 -5.70
CA GLY A 10 -32.16 29.37 -6.58
C GLY A 10 -31.39 28.83 -7.80
N GLU A 11 -30.47 29.63 -8.35
CA GLU A 11 -29.55 29.18 -9.42
C GLU A 11 -28.61 28.09 -8.92
N ARG A 12 -28.03 28.28 -7.73
CA ARG A 12 -27.15 27.27 -7.09
C ARG A 12 -27.88 25.95 -6.84
N GLU A 13 -29.10 26.01 -6.33
CA GLU A 13 -29.92 24.83 -6.07
C GLU A 13 -30.28 24.10 -7.39
N THR A 14 -30.56 24.85 -8.45
CA THR A 14 -30.80 24.29 -9.79
C THR A 14 -29.58 23.56 -10.32
N ILE A 15 -28.39 24.15 -10.24
CA ILE A 15 -27.14 23.52 -10.68
C ILE A 15 -26.87 22.24 -9.90
N LEU A 16 -26.98 22.26 -8.57
CA LEU A 16 -26.76 21.08 -7.73
C LEU A 16 -27.75 19.96 -8.03
N ARG A 17 -29.02 20.29 -8.25
CA ARG A 17 -30.07 19.34 -8.65
C ARG A 17 -29.76 18.71 -10.00
N GLN A 18 -29.48 19.52 -11.02
CA GLN A 18 -29.15 19.05 -12.37
C GLN A 18 -27.91 18.16 -12.36
N TRP A 19 -26.92 18.50 -11.54
CA TRP A 19 -25.73 17.69 -11.31
C TRP A 19 -26.06 16.32 -10.72
N GLU A 20 -26.90 16.28 -9.68
CA GLU A 20 -27.34 15.02 -9.08
C GLU A 20 -28.16 14.16 -10.05
N MET A 21 -28.95 14.77 -10.93
CA MET A 21 -29.65 14.08 -12.01
C MET A 21 -28.64 13.41 -12.98
N LEU A 22 -27.66 14.16 -13.48
CA LEU A 22 -26.66 13.66 -14.42
C LEU A 22 -25.88 12.46 -13.87
N ARG A 23 -25.59 12.45 -12.57
CA ARG A 23 -24.91 11.33 -11.90
C ARG A 23 -25.75 10.05 -11.82
N ARG A 24 -27.06 10.18 -11.86
CA ARG A 24 -28.02 9.06 -11.72
C ARG A 24 -28.50 8.48 -13.04
N ILE A 25 -28.33 9.19 -14.13
CA ILE A 25 -28.68 8.67 -15.44
C ILE A 25 -27.71 7.57 -15.84
N PRO A 26 -28.18 6.33 -16.10
CA PRO A 26 -27.31 5.22 -16.47
C PRO A 26 -26.85 5.35 -17.93
N ARG A 27 -25.86 4.57 -18.32
CA ARG A 27 -25.47 4.42 -19.73
C ARG A 27 -26.39 3.47 -20.46
N HIS A 28 -26.65 3.76 -21.75
CA HIS A 28 -27.35 2.84 -22.64
C HIS A 28 -26.66 1.45 -22.65
N PRO A 29 -27.38 0.31 -22.59
CA PRO A 29 -28.84 0.17 -22.77
C PRO A 29 -29.70 0.38 -21.52
N ALA A 30 -29.11 0.53 -20.32
CA ALA A 30 -29.88 0.82 -19.12
C ALA A 30 -30.51 2.21 -19.18
N LYS A 31 -31.71 2.39 -18.57
CA LYS A 31 -32.47 3.62 -18.59
C LYS A 31 -33.01 3.96 -17.21
N THR A 32 -33.26 5.24 -16.98
CA THR A 32 -33.99 5.75 -15.82
C THR A 32 -35.15 6.61 -16.30
N THR A 33 -36.16 6.83 -15.45
CA THR A 33 -37.31 7.68 -15.79
C THR A 33 -37.30 8.97 -14.98
N ALA A 34 -38.04 9.98 -15.44
CA ALA A 34 -38.24 11.20 -14.66
C ALA A 34 -38.91 10.91 -13.30
N THR A 35 -39.70 9.84 -13.19
CA THR A 35 -40.31 9.41 -11.93
C THR A 35 -39.25 8.86 -10.93
N ASP A 36 -38.31 8.03 -11.41
CA ASP A 36 -37.25 7.48 -10.58
C ASP A 36 -36.29 8.58 -10.09
N LEU A 37 -35.95 9.51 -10.99
CA LEU A 37 -35.11 10.67 -10.64
C LEU A 37 -35.82 11.58 -9.63
N HIS A 38 -37.14 11.78 -9.78
CA HIS A 38 -37.94 12.54 -8.81
C HIS A 38 -37.92 11.90 -7.43
N ALA A 39 -38.20 10.60 -7.34
CA ALA A 39 -38.15 9.86 -6.06
C ALA A 39 -36.76 9.98 -5.38
N HIS A 40 -35.71 9.88 -6.17
CA HIS A 40 -34.35 10.02 -5.68
C HIS A 40 -34.05 11.44 -5.16
N LEU A 41 -34.39 12.47 -5.92
CA LEU A 41 -34.13 13.87 -5.56
C LEU A 41 -34.93 14.30 -4.32
N VAL A 42 -36.19 13.86 -4.20
CA VAL A 42 -37.00 14.11 -3.00
C VAL A 42 -36.35 13.45 -1.77
N LYS A 43 -35.86 12.22 -1.90
CA LYS A 43 -35.11 11.54 -0.83
C LYS A 43 -33.80 12.24 -0.48
N ALA A 44 -33.16 12.88 -1.46
CA ALA A 44 -31.95 13.70 -1.25
C ALA A 44 -32.23 15.11 -0.70
N GLY A 45 -33.50 15.45 -0.40
CA GLY A 45 -33.91 16.70 0.22
C GLY A 45 -34.25 17.84 -0.75
N TYR A 46 -34.30 17.59 -2.08
CA TYR A 46 -34.69 18.61 -3.05
C TYR A 46 -36.22 18.75 -3.12
N GLN A 47 -36.70 19.99 -3.05
CA GLN A 47 -38.12 20.31 -3.25
C GLN A 47 -38.36 20.58 -4.74
N VAL A 48 -38.71 19.55 -5.49
CA VAL A 48 -38.85 19.62 -6.95
C VAL A 48 -40.07 18.85 -7.42
N THR A 49 -40.71 19.29 -8.51
CA THR A 49 -41.80 18.57 -9.16
C THR A 49 -41.28 17.72 -10.30
N LYS A 50 -41.99 16.63 -10.65
CA LYS A 50 -41.69 15.81 -11.81
C LYS A 50 -41.59 16.63 -13.10
N ARG A 51 -42.49 17.61 -13.33
CA ARG A 51 -42.47 18.52 -14.49
C ARG A 51 -41.17 19.36 -14.55
N THR A 52 -40.63 19.74 -13.40
CA THR A 52 -39.33 20.46 -13.34
C THR A 52 -38.20 19.55 -13.79
N ILE A 53 -38.22 18.28 -13.38
CA ILE A 53 -37.21 17.28 -13.78
C ILE A 53 -37.28 16.99 -15.26
N GLU A 54 -38.47 16.79 -15.81
CA GLU A 54 -38.66 16.58 -17.26
C GLU A 54 -38.08 17.74 -18.06
N ARG A 55 -38.38 18.98 -17.66
CA ARG A 55 -37.81 20.19 -18.30
C ARG A 55 -36.31 20.30 -18.13
N ASP A 56 -35.78 19.91 -16.99
CA ASP A 56 -34.33 19.91 -16.76
C ASP A 56 -33.65 18.84 -17.63
N LEU A 57 -34.22 17.63 -17.77
CA LEU A 57 -33.72 16.58 -18.65
C LEU A 57 -33.65 17.05 -20.10
N GLU A 58 -34.75 17.66 -20.63
CA GLU A 58 -34.77 18.24 -21.98
C GLU A 58 -33.66 19.29 -22.17
N ARG A 59 -33.45 20.17 -21.21
CA ARG A 59 -32.40 21.18 -21.26
C ARG A 59 -31.00 20.58 -21.22
N LEU A 60 -30.82 19.51 -20.46
CA LEU A 60 -29.52 18.82 -20.30
C LEU A 60 -29.15 18.03 -21.57
N THR A 61 -30.08 17.68 -22.46
CA THR A 61 -29.74 17.04 -23.75
C THR A 61 -28.93 17.94 -24.67
N VAL A 62 -29.01 19.27 -24.49
CA VAL A 62 -28.28 20.23 -25.33
C VAL A 62 -26.74 20.20 -25.01
N PRO A 63 -26.31 20.36 -23.75
CA PRO A 63 -24.90 20.33 -23.43
C PRO A 63 -24.32 18.91 -23.18
N PHE A 64 -25.17 17.90 -22.97
CA PHE A 64 -24.74 16.56 -22.64
C PHE A 64 -25.28 15.52 -23.61
N PRO A 65 -24.51 14.48 -23.95
CA PRO A 65 -24.92 13.42 -24.88
C PRO A 65 -25.93 12.44 -24.21
N LEU A 66 -27.08 12.93 -23.85
CA LEU A 66 -28.18 12.16 -23.31
C LEU A 66 -29.12 11.69 -24.45
N LEU A 67 -29.72 10.51 -24.27
CA LEU A 67 -30.74 9.93 -25.14
C LEU A 67 -32.07 9.86 -24.39
N ALA A 68 -33.12 10.35 -25.03
CA ALA A 68 -34.50 10.10 -24.63
C ALA A 68 -35.05 8.92 -25.44
N ASP A 69 -35.50 7.89 -24.76
CA ASP A 69 -36.24 6.80 -25.40
C ASP A 69 -37.77 7.08 -25.27
N GLU A 70 -38.33 7.56 -26.34
CA GLU A 70 -39.77 7.97 -26.44
C GLU A 70 -40.68 6.84 -26.89
N ARG A 71 -40.14 5.62 -27.13
CA ARG A 71 -40.94 4.47 -27.64
C ARG A 71 -42.00 3.99 -26.65
N SER A 72 -41.83 4.31 -25.37
CA SER A 72 -42.82 3.98 -24.32
C SER A 72 -42.91 5.10 -23.28
N LYS A 73 -44.09 5.22 -22.64
CA LYS A 73 -44.28 6.15 -21.51
C LYS A 73 -44.23 5.36 -20.21
N PRO A 74 -43.55 5.88 -19.17
CA PRO A 74 -42.73 7.11 -19.12
C PRO A 74 -41.45 7.00 -19.96
N PHE A 75 -41.02 8.11 -20.56
CA PHE A 75 -39.78 8.17 -21.35
C PHE A 75 -38.55 7.71 -20.52
N GLY A 76 -37.72 6.90 -21.18
CA GLY A 76 -36.48 6.42 -20.59
C GLY A 76 -35.31 7.33 -20.96
N TRP A 77 -34.47 7.65 -19.99
CA TRP A 77 -33.29 8.51 -20.17
C TRP A 77 -32.02 7.74 -19.92
N SER A 78 -31.02 7.90 -20.79
CA SER A 78 -29.73 7.27 -20.68
C SER A 78 -28.64 8.16 -21.27
N TRP A 79 -27.41 8.00 -20.82
CA TRP A 79 -26.23 8.48 -21.54
C TRP A 79 -26.07 7.65 -22.82
N ARG A 80 -25.59 8.26 -23.89
CA ARG A 80 -25.13 7.51 -25.08
C ARG A 80 -24.09 6.50 -24.69
N ALA A 81 -24.02 5.36 -25.35
CA ALA A 81 -23.05 4.32 -25.07
C ALA A 81 -21.58 4.82 -25.28
N ASP A 82 -21.39 5.69 -26.28
CA ASP A 82 -20.13 6.34 -26.64
C ASP A 82 -19.91 7.69 -25.94
N ALA A 83 -20.82 8.10 -25.03
CA ALA A 83 -20.65 9.34 -24.29
C ALA A 83 -19.34 9.32 -23.52
N PRO A 84 -18.54 10.40 -23.53
CA PRO A 84 -17.40 10.50 -22.63
C PRO A 84 -17.89 10.34 -21.18
N ALA A 85 -17.08 9.72 -20.34
CA ALA A 85 -17.40 9.65 -18.91
C ALA A 85 -17.71 11.08 -18.43
N LEU A 86 -18.80 11.25 -17.63
CA LEU A 86 -19.10 12.55 -17.05
C LEU A 86 -17.89 12.95 -16.20
N THR A 87 -17.05 13.75 -16.80
CA THR A 87 -15.85 14.26 -16.13
C THR A 87 -16.32 15.17 -15.02
N ILE A 88 -15.86 14.92 -13.82
CA ILE A 88 -16.09 15.82 -12.69
C ILE A 88 -15.61 17.21 -13.12
N PRO A 89 -16.51 18.19 -13.34
CA PRO A 89 -16.06 19.52 -13.72
C PRO A 89 -15.22 20.06 -12.58
N GLY A 90 -13.94 20.31 -12.86
CA GLY A 90 -13.07 20.94 -11.90
C GLY A 90 -12.23 20.01 -11.06
N LEU A 91 -11.64 18.95 -11.65
CA LEU A 91 -10.51 18.30 -10.97
C LEU A 91 -9.46 19.37 -10.66
N THR A 92 -9.25 19.65 -9.39
CA THR A 92 -8.22 20.60 -8.98
C THR A 92 -6.84 20.02 -9.31
N LEU A 93 -5.84 20.87 -9.49
CA LEU A 93 -4.47 20.37 -9.70
C LEU A 93 -3.99 19.46 -8.58
N SER A 94 -4.39 19.74 -7.34
CA SER A 94 -4.08 18.89 -6.17
C SER A 94 -4.70 17.49 -6.30
N GLN A 95 -5.97 17.40 -6.70
CA GLN A 95 -6.65 16.13 -6.94
C GLN A 95 -6.03 15.36 -8.11
N ALA A 96 -5.68 16.08 -9.20
CA ALA A 96 -5.01 15.46 -10.34
C ALA A 96 -3.65 14.88 -9.96
N LEU A 97 -2.86 15.57 -9.13
CA LEU A 97 -1.61 15.07 -8.58
C LEU A 97 -1.83 13.83 -7.70
N THR A 98 -2.88 13.86 -6.86
CA THR A 98 -3.21 12.70 -6.01
C THR A 98 -3.53 11.48 -6.86
N PHE A 99 -4.37 11.60 -7.90
CA PHE A 99 -4.67 10.49 -8.80
C PHE A 99 -3.43 9.95 -9.51
N GLN A 100 -2.51 10.80 -9.95
CA GLN A 100 -1.27 10.37 -10.57
C GLN A 100 -0.35 9.62 -9.57
N LEU A 101 -0.28 10.08 -8.32
CA LEU A 101 0.50 9.38 -7.27
C LEU A 101 -0.13 8.02 -6.93
N VAL A 102 -1.47 7.96 -6.85
CA VAL A 102 -2.19 6.69 -6.65
C VAL A 102 -1.89 5.72 -7.80
N GLU A 103 -2.01 6.17 -9.05
CA GLU A 103 -1.68 5.33 -10.21
C GLU A 103 -0.23 4.84 -10.16
N GLN A 104 0.70 5.70 -9.85
CA GLN A 104 2.13 5.38 -9.86
C GLN A 104 2.54 4.42 -8.73
N HIS A 105 2.00 4.60 -7.52
CA HIS A 105 2.49 3.91 -6.33
C HIS A 105 1.56 2.83 -5.81
N LEU A 106 0.25 2.94 -6.00
CA LEU A 106 -0.72 1.98 -5.48
C LEU A 106 -1.26 1.01 -6.52
N ARG A 107 -0.94 1.20 -7.81
CA ARG A 107 -1.38 0.30 -8.89
C ARG A 107 -1.19 -1.19 -8.59
N PRO A 108 -0.07 -1.64 -8.00
CA PRO A 108 0.11 -3.07 -7.69
C PRO A 108 -0.82 -3.60 -6.58
N LEU A 109 -1.37 -2.71 -5.75
CA LEU A 109 -2.24 -3.06 -4.63
C LEU A 109 -3.73 -2.96 -4.97
N LEU A 110 -4.08 -2.34 -6.11
CA LEU A 110 -5.46 -2.16 -6.50
C LEU A 110 -5.97 -3.34 -7.34
N PRO A 111 -7.19 -3.84 -7.09
CA PRO A 111 -7.82 -4.85 -7.92
C PRO A 111 -7.92 -4.36 -9.38
N PRO A 112 -7.74 -5.25 -10.39
CA PRO A 112 -7.83 -4.88 -11.79
C PRO A 112 -9.16 -4.23 -12.19
N ALA A 113 -10.28 -4.67 -11.60
CA ALA A 113 -11.59 -4.06 -11.81
C ALA A 113 -11.61 -2.60 -11.34
N VAL A 114 -11.10 -2.33 -10.13
CA VAL A 114 -10.98 -0.97 -9.58
C VAL A 114 -10.07 -0.10 -10.45
N LEU A 115 -8.97 -0.66 -10.95
CA LEU A 115 -8.09 0.05 -11.88
C LEU A 115 -8.80 0.40 -13.19
N ALA A 116 -9.60 -0.52 -13.74
CA ALA A 116 -10.39 -0.26 -14.94
C ALA A 116 -11.39 0.87 -14.70
N ASP A 117 -12.08 0.88 -13.56
CA ASP A 117 -13.04 1.93 -13.19
C ASP A 117 -12.36 3.29 -12.96
N LEU A 118 -11.10 3.29 -12.47
CA LEU A 118 -10.32 4.50 -12.23
C LEU A 118 -9.59 5.03 -13.48
N GLN A 119 -9.47 4.24 -14.55
CA GLN A 119 -8.76 4.67 -15.78
C GLN A 119 -9.27 6.02 -16.34
N PRO A 120 -10.57 6.29 -16.42
CA PRO A 120 -11.04 7.60 -16.86
C PRO A 120 -10.60 8.75 -15.95
N ALA A 121 -10.55 8.52 -14.64
CA ALA A 121 -10.08 9.51 -13.68
C ALA A 121 -8.57 9.76 -13.80
N PHE A 122 -7.77 8.71 -14.02
CA PHE A 122 -6.32 8.84 -14.27
C PHE A 122 -6.04 9.59 -15.57
N ALA A 123 -6.76 9.27 -16.66
CA ALA A 123 -6.64 9.97 -17.92
C ALA A 123 -7.00 11.46 -17.80
N LEU A 124 -8.08 11.78 -17.08
CA LEU A 124 -8.48 13.15 -16.80
C LEU A 124 -7.43 13.89 -15.96
N ALA A 125 -6.89 13.23 -14.93
CA ALA A 125 -5.84 13.80 -14.10
C ALA A 125 -4.59 14.13 -14.91
N ALA A 126 -4.18 13.22 -15.80
CA ALA A 126 -3.06 13.44 -16.72
C ALA A 126 -3.31 14.62 -17.66
N ALA A 127 -4.52 14.71 -18.26
CA ALA A 127 -4.91 15.82 -19.12
C ALA A 127 -4.89 17.15 -18.36
N ARG A 128 -5.46 17.19 -17.14
CA ARG A 128 -5.50 18.38 -16.30
C ARG A 128 -4.11 18.90 -15.91
N LEU A 129 -3.19 17.97 -15.61
CA LEU A 129 -1.79 18.32 -15.33
C LEU A 129 -1.08 18.81 -16.60
N ALA A 130 -1.41 18.25 -17.76
CA ALA A 130 -0.88 18.69 -19.05
C ALA A 130 -1.29 20.13 -19.40
N GLU A 131 -2.54 20.52 -19.14
CA GLU A 131 -3.07 21.88 -19.35
C GLU A 131 -2.40 22.92 -18.44
N ALA A 132 -1.95 22.53 -17.26
CA ALA A 132 -1.36 23.43 -16.26
C ALA A 132 0.01 24.03 -16.64
N GLY A 133 0.52 23.68 -17.82
CA GLY A 133 1.77 24.18 -18.38
C GLY A 133 3.01 23.35 -17.97
N PRO A 134 4.16 23.58 -18.63
CA PRO A 134 5.36 22.76 -18.48
C PRO A 134 5.92 22.75 -17.04
N THR A 135 5.80 23.87 -16.32
CA THR A 135 6.31 23.99 -14.94
C THR A 135 5.53 23.11 -13.94
N ARG A 136 4.25 22.83 -14.19
CA ARG A 136 3.37 22.04 -13.31
C ARG A 136 3.26 20.57 -13.74
N ARG A 137 3.46 20.29 -15.03
CA ARG A 137 3.61 18.92 -15.53
C ARG A 137 4.73 18.15 -14.82
N SER A 138 5.81 18.85 -14.48
CA SER A 138 6.99 18.25 -13.89
C SER A 138 6.87 17.92 -12.39
N TRP A 139 5.71 18.07 -11.75
CA TRP A 139 5.57 17.67 -10.34
C TRP A 139 5.76 16.17 -10.16
N THR A 140 5.10 15.37 -10.99
CA THR A 140 5.26 13.90 -10.98
C THR A 140 6.69 13.48 -11.34
N ASP A 141 7.45 14.33 -12.04
CA ASP A 141 8.86 14.10 -12.33
C ASP A 141 9.78 14.51 -11.18
N LYS A 142 9.29 15.35 -10.26
CA LYS A 142 10.05 15.86 -9.11
C LYS A 142 9.84 15.05 -7.84
N VAL A 143 8.79 14.23 -7.75
CA VAL A 143 8.46 13.43 -6.57
C VAL A 143 8.68 11.97 -6.88
N ARG A 144 9.52 11.30 -6.09
CA ARG A 144 9.80 9.87 -6.20
C ARG A 144 9.83 9.25 -4.81
N VAL A 145 9.33 8.03 -4.72
CA VAL A 145 9.54 7.17 -3.56
C VAL A 145 10.70 6.24 -3.87
N VAL A 146 11.76 6.33 -3.08
CA VAL A 146 12.95 5.51 -3.24
C VAL A 146 13.02 4.54 -2.08
N SER A 147 13.19 3.25 -2.39
CA SER A 147 13.41 2.24 -1.35
C SER A 147 14.73 2.51 -0.60
N PRO A 148 14.77 2.43 0.72
CA PRO A 148 16.02 2.58 1.49
C PRO A 148 16.98 1.39 1.29
N THR A 149 16.53 0.32 0.65
CA THR A 149 17.34 -0.86 0.34
C THR A 149 17.71 -0.90 -1.14
N GLN A 150 18.65 -1.81 -1.51
CA GLN A 150 18.99 -2.05 -2.92
C GLN A 150 17.73 -2.27 -3.75
N THR A 151 17.57 -1.50 -4.81
CA THR A 151 16.43 -1.60 -5.72
C THR A 151 16.47 -2.94 -6.47
N LEU A 152 15.43 -3.75 -6.29
CA LEU A 152 15.25 -5.01 -7.02
C LEU A 152 14.16 -4.83 -8.09
N ARG A 153 14.26 -5.63 -9.16
CA ARG A 153 13.20 -5.69 -10.17
C ARG A 153 11.94 -6.34 -9.58
N VAL A 154 10.80 -5.72 -9.85
CA VAL A 154 9.51 -6.29 -9.48
C VAL A 154 9.28 -7.58 -10.28
N PRO A 155 9.07 -8.73 -9.64
CA PRO A 155 8.80 -9.97 -10.35
C PRO A 155 7.41 -9.92 -11.01
N PRO A 156 7.25 -10.48 -12.22
CA PRO A 156 5.96 -10.50 -12.90
C PRO A 156 4.98 -11.43 -12.15
N ILE A 157 3.75 -10.96 -11.99
CA ILE A 157 2.63 -11.75 -11.48
C ILE A 157 1.66 -11.97 -12.64
N ALA A 158 1.18 -13.20 -12.83
CA ALA A 158 0.19 -13.49 -13.85
C ALA A 158 -1.10 -12.68 -13.57
N PRO A 159 -1.66 -11.94 -14.54
CA PRO A 159 -2.83 -11.09 -14.32
C PRO A 159 -4.04 -11.86 -13.78
N GLU A 160 -4.24 -13.10 -14.23
CA GLU A 160 -5.32 -13.97 -13.75
C GLU A 160 -5.18 -14.34 -12.26
N VAL A 161 -3.94 -14.63 -11.82
CA VAL A 161 -3.64 -14.89 -10.40
C VAL A 161 -3.99 -13.67 -9.56
N GLN A 162 -3.59 -12.49 -10.01
CA GLN A 162 -3.86 -11.24 -9.30
C GLN A 162 -5.37 -10.96 -9.25
N ARG A 163 -6.07 -11.08 -10.38
CA ARG A 163 -7.51 -10.85 -10.47
C ARG A 163 -8.30 -11.76 -9.54
N THR A 164 -8.10 -13.07 -9.67
CA THR A 164 -8.85 -14.07 -8.87
C THR A 164 -8.59 -13.91 -7.37
N LEU A 165 -7.34 -13.62 -6.99
CA LEU A 165 -6.99 -13.44 -5.58
C LEU A 165 -7.60 -12.16 -4.99
N TYR A 166 -7.64 -11.06 -5.77
CA TYR A 166 -8.26 -9.81 -5.32
C TYR A 166 -9.78 -9.95 -5.20
N GLU A 167 -10.42 -10.63 -6.14
CA GLU A 167 -11.85 -10.94 -6.05
C GLU A 167 -12.16 -11.79 -4.83
N ALA A 168 -11.36 -12.83 -4.57
CA ALA A 168 -11.52 -13.68 -3.40
C ALA A 168 -11.35 -12.91 -2.07
N LEU A 169 -10.40 -11.98 -2.00
CA LEU A 169 -10.22 -11.11 -0.84
C LEU A 169 -11.37 -10.12 -0.65
N LEU A 170 -11.95 -9.61 -1.75
CA LEU A 170 -13.08 -8.67 -1.68
C LEU A 170 -14.39 -9.37 -1.27
N THR A 171 -14.53 -10.64 -1.60
CA THR A 171 -15.76 -11.41 -1.36
C THR A 171 -15.63 -12.38 -0.18
N ASP A 172 -14.49 -12.39 0.51
CA ASP A 172 -14.15 -13.29 1.62
C ASP A 172 -14.36 -14.78 1.26
N HIS A 173 -13.86 -15.20 0.09
CA HIS A 173 -13.92 -16.58 -0.37
C HIS A 173 -12.55 -17.26 -0.32
N GLN A 174 -12.57 -18.58 -0.10
CA GLN A 174 -11.39 -19.44 -0.18
C GLN A 174 -10.88 -19.55 -1.62
N VAL A 175 -9.60 -19.91 -1.75
CA VAL A 175 -8.98 -20.19 -3.04
C VAL A 175 -8.18 -21.48 -3.01
N GLN A 176 -8.12 -22.17 -4.16
CA GLN A 176 -7.13 -23.20 -4.42
C GLN A 176 -5.90 -22.55 -5.09
N ILE A 177 -4.70 -22.87 -4.62
CA ILE A 177 -3.47 -22.28 -5.13
C ILE A 177 -2.49 -23.36 -5.55
N ARG A 178 -1.99 -23.30 -6.79
CA ARG A 178 -0.81 -24.06 -7.23
C ARG A 178 0.44 -23.19 -7.05
N TYR A 179 1.28 -23.55 -6.12
CA TYR A 179 2.40 -22.74 -5.65
C TYR A 179 3.75 -23.42 -5.88
N LEU A 180 4.70 -22.74 -6.50
CA LEU A 180 6.06 -23.22 -6.71
C LEU A 180 6.98 -22.74 -5.59
N LYS A 181 7.34 -23.63 -4.68
CA LYS A 181 8.27 -23.31 -3.60
C LYS A 181 9.69 -23.07 -4.11
N PRO A 182 10.50 -22.28 -3.39
CA PRO A 182 11.91 -22.09 -3.75
C PRO A 182 12.64 -23.44 -3.83
N GLY A 183 13.38 -23.64 -4.92
CA GLY A 183 14.16 -24.86 -5.13
C GLY A 183 13.37 -26.09 -5.62
N GLU A 184 12.04 -26.03 -5.62
CA GLU A 184 11.20 -27.11 -6.16
C GLU A 184 11.00 -26.96 -7.67
N LYS A 185 10.93 -28.10 -8.38
CA LYS A 185 10.69 -28.13 -9.84
C LYS A 185 9.20 -28.19 -10.20
N SER A 186 8.38 -28.70 -9.28
CA SER A 186 6.95 -28.89 -9.49
C SER A 186 6.14 -28.10 -8.46
N PRO A 187 5.01 -27.48 -8.85
CA PRO A 187 4.18 -26.75 -7.94
C PRO A 187 3.41 -27.68 -7.00
N THR A 188 3.28 -27.31 -5.74
CA THR A 188 2.40 -27.94 -4.75
C THR A 188 1.02 -27.31 -4.85
N THR A 189 -0.03 -28.10 -4.73
CA THR A 189 -1.42 -27.61 -4.66
C THR A 189 -1.86 -27.46 -3.21
N TYR A 190 -2.36 -26.29 -2.86
CA TYR A 190 -3.06 -26.00 -1.61
C TYR A 190 -4.55 -25.91 -1.93
N GLU A 191 -5.33 -26.88 -1.47
CA GLU A 191 -6.73 -27.06 -1.89
C GLU A 191 -7.69 -26.03 -1.31
N ALA A 192 -7.46 -25.60 -0.07
CA ALA A 192 -8.31 -24.64 0.63
C ALA A 192 -7.41 -23.64 1.37
N VAL A 193 -7.19 -22.50 0.74
CA VAL A 193 -6.45 -21.39 1.33
C VAL A 193 -7.45 -20.31 1.71
N HIS A 194 -7.30 -19.76 2.91
CA HIS A 194 -8.10 -18.65 3.44
C HIS A 194 -7.31 -17.36 3.29
N PRO A 195 -7.57 -16.51 2.27
CA PRO A 195 -6.91 -15.22 2.11
C PRO A 195 -7.29 -14.29 3.26
N LEU A 196 -6.30 -13.72 3.95
CA LEU A 196 -6.52 -12.79 5.08
C LEU A 196 -6.15 -11.37 4.75
N GLY A 197 -5.17 -11.16 3.86
CA GLY A 197 -4.73 -9.84 3.44
C GLY A 197 -3.58 -9.87 2.44
N LEU A 198 -3.34 -8.72 1.79
CA LEU A 198 -2.22 -8.51 0.88
C LEU A 198 -1.27 -7.49 1.47
N VAL A 199 0.03 -7.76 1.41
CA VAL A 199 1.07 -6.86 1.88
C VAL A 199 2.16 -6.70 0.83
N GLN A 200 2.42 -5.47 0.41
CA GLN A 200 3.58 -5.16 -0.43
C GLN A 200 4.77 -4.83 0.46
N ARG A 201 5.87 -5.54 0.24
CA ARG A 201 7.14 -5.28 0.90
C ARG A 201 8.25 -5.13 -0.14
N GLY A 202 8.70 -3.89 -0.32
CA GLY A 202 9.61 -3.56 -1.41
C GLY A 202 9.03 -3.93 -2.77
N ALA A 203 9.76 -4.75 -3.53
CA ALA A 203 9.35 -5.20 -4.86
C ALA A 203 8.41 -6.41 -4.86
N VAL A 204 8.10 -7.00 -3.71
CA VAL A 204 7.38 -8.28 -3.60
C VAL A 204 6.01 -8.10 -2.96
N LEU A 205 5.01 -8.73 -3.55
CA LEU A 205 3.65 -8.79 -3.03
C LEU A 205 3.41 -10.14 -2.35
N TYR A 206 2.90 -10.10 -1.13
CA TYR A 206 2.65 -11.26 -0.27
C TYR A 206 1.16 -11.41 0.02
N LEU A 207 0.68 -12.63 -0.02
CA LEU A 207 -0.58 -13.03 0.56
C LEU A 207 -0.34 -13.50 1.98
N VAL A 208 -1.02 -12.88 2.93
CA VAL A 208 -1.17 -13.42 4.29
C VAL A 208 -2.38 -14.34 4.29
N CYS A 209 -2.21 -15.59 4.67
CA CYS A 209 -3.27 -16.59 4.57
C CYS A 209 -3.12 -17.71 5.61
N THR A 210 -4.20 -18.47 5.84
CA THR A 210 -4.16 -19.73 6.55
C THR A 210 -4.60 -20.88 5.63
N PHE A 211 -4.26 -22.13 5.96
CA PHE A 211 -4.65 -23.33 5.25
C PHE A 211 -4.48 -24.57 6.15
N PHE A 212 -5.07 -25.71 5.78
CA PHE A 212 -5.01 -26.98 6.51
C PHE A 212 -5.49 -26.92 7.98
N GLY A 213 -6.38 -26.00 8.32
CA GLY A 213 -6.88 -25.83 9.71
C GLY A 213 -5.89 -25.15 10.65
N TYR A 214 -4.74 -24.68 10.16
CA TYR A 214 -3.81 -23.88 10.96
C TYR A 214 -4.41 -22.49 11.25
N THR A 215 -4.23 -22.03 12.48
CA THR A 215 -4.62 -20.69 12.91
C THR A 215 -3.52 -19.66 12.70
N ASP A 216 -2.25 -20.11 12.69
CA ASP A 216 -1.12 -19.25 12.42
C ASP A 216 -1.05 -18.84 10.94
N PRO A 217 -1.00 -17.53 10.63
CA PRO A 217 -0.91 -17.08 9.25
C PRO A 217 0.44 -17.39 8.61
N PHE A 218 0.39 -17.75 7.33
CA PHE A 218 1.54 -17.97 6.45
C PHE A 218 1.67 -16.86 5.42
N LEU A 219 2.87 -16.71 4.88
CA LEU A 219 3.19 -15.79 3.78
C LEU A 219 3.41 -16.57 2.49
N LEU A 220 2.56 -16.33 1.50
CA LEU A 220 2.75 -16.83 0.14
C LEU A 220 3.08 -15.67 -0.79
N VAL A 221 4.12 -15.84 -1.59
CA VAL A 221 4.57 -14.82 -2.54
C VAL A 221 3.77 -14.92 -3.84
N LEU A 222 3.13 -13.86 -4.30
CA LEU A 222 2.21 -13.93 -5.44
C LEU A 222 2.87 -14.40 -6.73
N HIS A 223 4.06 -13.92 -7.06
CA HIS A 223 4.75 -14.31 -8.32
C HIS A 223 5.17 -15.79 -8.38
N ARG A 224 5.05 -16.53 -7.27
CA ARG A 224 5.26 -17.98 -7.22
C ARG A 224 3.97 -18.79 -7.40
N MET A 225 2.81 -18.14 -7.39
CA MET A 225 1.54 -18.76 -7.69
C MET A 225 1.41 -18.99 -9.18
N LYS A 226 1.22 -20.24 -9.60
CA LYS A 226 1.06 -20.63 -11.00
C LYS A 226 -0.38 -20.49 -11.45
N THR A 227 -1.31 -20.91 -10.59
CA THR A 227 -2.76 -20.73 -10.78
C THR A 227 -3.41 -20.46 -9.44
N VAL A 228 -4.47 -19.68 -9.46
CA VAL A 228 -5.39 -19.45 -8.34
C VAL A 228 -6.80 -19.66 -8.87
N THR A 229 -7.57 -20.49 -8.18
CA THR A 229 -8.97 -20.76 -8.51
C THR A 229 -9.83 -20.37 -7.32
N ALA A 230 -10.84 -19.54 -7.55
CA ALA A 230 -11.80 -19.18 -6.50
C ALA A 230 -12.66 -20.38 -6.11
N LEU A 231 -12.98 -20.52 -4.84
CA LEU A 231 -13.88 -21.51 -4.29
C LEU A 231 -15.13 -20.77 -3.76
N GLU A 232 -16.27 -21.45 -3.74
CA GLU A 232 -17.51 -20.88 -3.18
C GLU A 232 -17.54 -20.87 -1.66
N ALA A 233 -16.63 -21.61 -1.01
CA ALA A 233 -16.57 -21.70 0.43
C ALA A 233 -16.05 -20.37 1.04
N PRO A 234 -16.68 -19.89 2.13
CA PRO A 234 -16.27 -18.65 2.79
C PRO A 234 -14.92 -18.81 3.49
N VAL A 235 -14.19 -17.71 3.61
CA VAL A 235 -12.95 -17.65 4.40
C VAL A 235 -13.26 -17.91 5.88
N VAL A 236 -12.47 -18.77 6.52
CA VAL A 236 -12.43 -18.90 7.97
C VAL A 236 -11.27 -18.04 8.47
N ARG A 237 -11.60 -16.90 9.03
CA ARG A 237 -10.62 -15.96 9.61
C ARG A 237 -10.34 -16.34 11.05
N PRO A 238 -9.08 -16.43 11.50
CA PRO A 238 -8.78 -16.62 12.93
C PRO A 238 -9.41 -15.48 13.74
N PRO A 239 -10.03 -15.79 14.92
CA PRO A 239 -10.82 -14.81 15.67
C PRO A 239 -10.08 -13.52 16.03
N ASP A 240 -8.82 -13.63 16.38
CA ASP A 240 -7.99 -12.51 16.84
C ASP A 240 -7.02 -12.00 15.76
N PHE A 241 -7.26 -12.37 14.48
CA PHE A 241 -6.38 -11.93 13.41
C PHE A 241 -6.61 -10.46 13.06
N ASP A 242 -5.58 -9.67 13.27
CA ASP A 242 -5.45 -8.31 12.80
C ASP A 242 -4.20 -8.19 11.94
N LEU A 243 -4.33 -7.59 10.73
CA LEU A 243 -3.25 -7.51 9.77
C LEU A 243 -2.16 -6.54 10.23
N ASP A 244 -2.52 -5.43 10.87
CA ASP A 244 -1.57 -4.43 11.36
C ASP A 244 -0.78 -4.98 12.54
N ALA A 245 -1.44 -5.67 13.47
CA ALA A 245 -0.78 -6.38 14.56
C ALA A 245 0.17 -7.48 14.05
N TYR A 246 -0.25 -8.21 12.99
CA TYR A 246 0.60 -9.21 12.33
C TYR A 246 1.85 -8.58 11.73
N ILE A 247 1.74 -7.43 11.05
CA ILE A 247 2.87 -6.69 10.50
C ILE A 247 3.77 -6.17 11.62
N ALA A 248 3.18 -5.56 12.66
CA ALA A 248 3.90 -4.99 13.81
C ALA A 248 4.67 -6.05 14.63
N SER A 249 4.17 -7.30 14.65
CA SER A 249 4.88 -8.41 15.32
C SER A 249 6.22 -8.78 14.69
N GLY A 250 6.59 -8.19 13.54
CA GLY A 250 7.83 -8.46 12.83
C GLY A 250 7.82 -9.74 11.98
N ARG A 251 6.70 -10.45 11.89
CA ARG A 251 6.59 -11.67 11.05
C ARG A 251 6.85 -11.39 9.57
N MET A 252 6.49 -10.19 9.09
CA MET A 252 6.88 -9.73 7.75
C MET A 252 8.40 -9.52 7.60
N GLY A 253 9.13 -9.37 8.70
CA GLY A 253 10.59 -9.27 8.76
C GLY A 253 11.31 -10.62 8.85
N PHE A 254 10.60 -11.74 8.63
CA PHE A 254 11.08 -13.11 8.84
C PHE A 254 11.49 -13.38 10.30
N GLY A 255 10.73 -12.86 11.25
CA GLY A 255 10.81 -13.14 12.68
C GLY A 255 9.69 -14.07 13.13
N ASP A 256 9.81 -14.58 14.33
CA ASP A 256 8.83 -15.43 15.02
C ASP A 256 7.88 -14.61 15.92
N GLY A 257 7.95 -13.29 15.88
CA GLY A 257 7.17 -12.39 16.73
C GLY A 257 7.80 -12.10 18.09
N ARG A 258 8.98 -12.64 18.38
CA ARG A 258 9.69 -12.42 19.64
C ARG A 258 10.14 -10.97 19.75
N ILE A 259 9.78 -10.32 20.85
CA ILE A 259 10.22 -8.97 21.18
C ILE A 259 11.47 -9.05 22.06
N ILE A 260 12.48 -8.24 21.72
CA ILE A 260 13.75 -8.16 22.46
C ILE A 260 14.02 -6.74 22.92
N ARG A 261 14.74 -6.61 24.04
CA ARG A 261 15.38 -5.36 24.46
C ARG A 261 16.77 -5.30 23.83
N LEU A 262 16.87 -4.52 22.76
CA LEU A 262 18.11 -4.31 22.03
C LEU A 262 18.97 -3.29 22.76
N GLU A 263 20.25 -3.62 23.00
CA GLU A 263 21.31 -2.68 23.32
C GLU A 263 22.36 -2.77 22.20
N LEU A 264 22.50 -1.67 21.46
CA LEU A 264 23.39 -1.56 20.32
C LEU A 264 24.32 -0.35 20.53
N TRP A 265 25.59 -0.50 20.24
CA TRP A 265 26.50 0.62 20.18
C TRP A 265 26.81 0.95 18.74
N LEU A 266 26.62 2.23 18.38
CA LEU A 266 26.85 2.75 17.04
C LEU A 266 27.90 3.85 17.06
N ALA A 267 28.69 3.97 15.98
CA ALA A 267 29.48 5.16 15.73
C ALA A 267 28.56 6.38 15.66
N SER A 268 29.02 7.56 16.11
CA SER A 268 28.17 8.77 16.22
C SER A 268 27.56 9.19 14.89
N ASP A 269 28.27 9.06 13.78
CA ASP A 269 27.78 9.36 12.44
C ASP A 269 26.69 8.38 12.00
N ALA A 270 26.82 7.11 12.35
CA ALA A 270 25.82 6.07 12.05
C ALA A 270 24.55 6.23 12.89
N ALA A 271 24.67 6.73 14.13
CA ALA A 271 23.54 6.89 15.04
C ALA A 271 22.68 8.14 14.76
N ARG A 272 23.17 9.11 13.98
CA ARG A 272 22.55 10.43 13.79
C ARG A 272 21.09 10.34 13.31
N HIS A 273 20.83 9.48 12.33
CA HIS A 273 19.47 9.35 11.76
C HIS A 273 18.45 8.78 12.77
N LEU A 274 18.90 8.07 13.82
CA LEU A 274 18.00 7.52 14.84
C LEU A 274 17.40 8.58 15.77
N THR A 275 17.90 9.81 15.74
CA THR A 275 17.26 10.95 16.46
C THR A 275 15.98 11.38 15.76
N GLU A 276 15.89 11.23 14.42
CA GLU A 276 14.75 11.63 13.60
C GLU A 276 13.84 10.45 13.28
N THR A 277 14.41 9.26 13.11
CA THR A 277 13.71 8.02 12.77
C THR A 277 14.03 6.92 13.78
N PRO A 278 13.37 6.91 14.96
CA PRO A 278 13.66 5.94 16.02
C PRO A 278 13.22 4.53 15.65
N LEU A 279 13.90 3.52 16.23
CA LEU A 279 13.57 2.10 16.08
C LEU A 279 12.26 1.70 16.80
N SER A 280 11.94 2.40 17.89
CA SER A 280 10.75 2.18 18.71
C SER A 280 10.43 3.43 19.52
N GLU A 281 9.22 3.51 20.06
CA GLU A 281 8.79 4.64 20.90
C GLU A 281 9.61 4.78 22.19
N ASP A 282 10.10 3.66 22.73
CA ASP A 282 10.91 3.62 23.95
C ASP A 282 12.42 3.80 23.69
N GLN A 283 12.81 4.11 22.44
CA GLN A 283 14.22 4.30 22.10
C GLN A 283 14.90 5.35 22.95
N ARG A 284 16.12 5.04 23.43
CA ARG A 284 17.00 5.97 24.13
C ARG A 284 18.39 5.97 23.51
N LEU A 285 18.90 7.16 23.24
CA LEU A 285 20.25 7.38 22.74
C LEU A 285 21.10 7.98 23.86
N THR A 286 22.22 7.37 24.17
CA THR A 286 23.13 7.85 25.23
C THR A 286 24.56 7.88 24.69
N PRO A 287 25.26 9.02 24.68
CA PRO A 287 26.65 9.09 24.31
C PRO A 287 27.50 8.23 25.27
N THR A 288 28.52 7.58 24.72
CA THR A 288 29.48 6.80 25.49
C THR A 288 30.84 7.52 25.57
N PRO A 289 31.67 7.29 26.59
CA PRO A 289 32.96 7.98 26.76
C PRO A 289 33.95 7.80 25.60
N ASP A 290 33.82 6.70 24.84
CA ASP A 290 34.61 6.39 23.65
C ASP A 290 34.11 7.04 22.36
N GLY A 291 33.13 7.97 22.45
CA GLY A 291 32.62 8.73 21.33
C GLY A 291 31.57 7.98 20.50
N ARG A 292 31.16 6.80 20.92
CA ARG A 292 30.02 6.06 20.33
C ARG A 292 28.69 6.50 20.95
N VAL A 293 27.58 5.97 20.41
CA VAL A 293 26.23 6.16 20.94
C VAL A 293 25.65 4.80 21.31
N ARG A 294 25.22 4.66 22.57
CA ARG A 294 24.45 3.53 23.03
C ARG A 294 22.98 3.73 22.70
N VAL A 295 22.44 2.79 21.95
CA VAL A 295 21.02 2.74 21.54
C VAL A 295 20.35 1.65 22.35
N ASN A 296 19.27 1.99 23.07
CA ASN A 296 18.40 1.03 23.73
C ASN A 296 17.01 1.17 23.11
N ALA A 297 16.40 0.05 22.69
CA ALA A 297 15.10 0.01 22.05
C ALA A 297 14.42 -1.36 22.25
N THR A 298 13.11 -1.38 22.33
CA THR A 298 12.31 -2.62 22.33
C THR A 298 11.83 -2.89 20.92
N VAL A 299 12.32 -3.98 20.30
CA VAL A 299 12.09 -4.27 18.87
C VAL A 299 11.80 -5.74 18.63
N PRO A 300 11.09 -6.10 17.54
CA PRO A 300 10.95 -7.49 17.11
C PRO A 300 12.31 -8.06 16.68
N GLU A 301 12.65 -9.28 17.15
CA GLU A 301 13.81 -10.02 16.67
C GLU A 301 13.54 -10.63 15.30
N THR A 302 14.08 -10.04 14.25
CA THR A 302 13.85 -10.44 12.86
C THR A 302 15.16 -10.57 12.10
N GLU A 303 15.16 -11.34 11.00
CA GLU A 303 16.30 -11.33 10.06
C GLU A 303 16.52 -9.94 9.47
N GLN A 304 15.46 -9.15 9.29
CA GLN A 304 15.58 -7.78 8.81
C GLN A 304 16.34 -6.89 9.79
N LEU A 305 16.11 -7.04 11.10
CA LEU A 305 16.89 -6.34 12.12
C LEU A 305 18.38 -6.71 12.02
N ARG A 306 18.68 -8.01 11.82
CA ARG A 306 20.06 -8.49 11.66
C ARG A 306 20.71 -7.89 10.42
N TRP A 307 20.02 -7.90 9.27
CA TRP A 307 20.53 -7.31 8.02
C TRP A 307 20.73 -5.79 8.15
N TRP A 308 19.83 -5.10 8.84
CA TRP A 308 19.96 -3.68 9.11
C TRP A 308 21.20 -3.37 9.95
N ILE A 309 21.43 -4.15 11.02
CA ILE A 309 22.64 -4.00 11.86
C ILE A 309 23.90 -4.31 11.03
N LEU A 310 23.91 -5.37 10.24
CA LEU A 310 25.03 -5.74 9.36
C LEU A 310 25.33 -4.65 8.32
N GLY A 311 24.34 -3.90 7.89
CA GLY A 311 24.49 -2.78 6.94
C GLY A 311 25.39 -1.65 7.48
N PHE A 312 25.58 -1.53 8.80
CA PHE A 312 26.52 -0.58 9.39
C PHE A 312 27.97 -1.09 9.43
N GLY A 313 28.19 -2.38 9.16
CA GLY A 313 29.51 -2.97 9.19
C GLY A 313 30.19 -2.84 10.56
N GLU A 314 31.40 -2.34 10.59
CA GLU A 314 32.21 -2.14 11.80
C GLU A 314 31.69 -1.03 12.74
N LYS A 315 30.79 -0.19 12.25
CA LYS A 315 30.20 0.92 13.00
C LYS A 315 29.14 0.48 14.01
N ALA A 316 28.74 -0.79 14.00
CA ALA A 316 27.68 -1.31 14.86
C ALA A 316 28.18 -2.49 15.71
N GLU A 317 27.84 -2.48 16.98
CA GLU A 317 28.14 -3.58 17.91
C GLU A 317 26.90 -3.92 18.75
N VAL A 318 26.35 -5.12 18.59
CA VAL A 318 25.29 -5.64 19.46
C VAL A 318 25.87 -5.99 20.83
N VAL A 319 25.34 -5.38 21.89
CA VAL A 319 25.69 -5.66 23.26
C VAL A 319 24.72 -6.66 23.89
N LYS A 320 23.43 -6.41 23.72
CA LYS A 320 22.32 -7.29 24.18
C LYS A 320 21.22 -7.39 23.13
N PRO A 321 20.48 -8.51 23.10
CA PRO A 321 20.65 -9.71 23.96
C PRO A 321 21.86 -10.55 23.54
N ILE A 322 22.40 -11.33 24.47
CA ILE A 322 23.60 -12.16 24.24
C ILE A 322 23.42 -13.16 23.06
N PRO A 323 22.26 -13.82 22.86
CA PRO A 323 22.10 -14.69 21.71
C PRO A 323 22.29 -13.96 20.37
N LEU A 324 21.70 -12.76 20.22
CA LEU A 324 21.86 -11.94 19.01
C LEU A 324 23.33 -11.51 18.83
N ARG A 325 24.00 -11.07 19.91
CA ARG A 325 25.44 -10.75 19.90
C ARG A 325 26.28 -11.93 19.38
N LYS A 326 26.03 -13.15 19.89
CA LYS A 326 26.74 -14.35 19.45
C LYS A 326 26.47 -14.66 17.96
N ALA A 327 25.24 -14.53 17.51
CA ALA A 327 24.90 -14.74 16.11
C ALA A 327 25.60 -13.74 15.19
N MET A 328 25.61 -12.44 15.56
CA MET A 328 26.33 -11.39 14.83
C MET A 328 27.83 -11.63 14.78
N ALA A 329 28.42 -12.00 15.90
CA ALA A 329 29.85 -12.34 15.97
C ALA A 329 30.20 -13.55 15.09
N GLY A 330 29.34 -14.58 15.05
CA GLY A 330 29.46 -15.71 14.14
C GLY A 330 29.45 -15.29 12.67
N THR A 331 28.48 -14.44 12.30
CA THR A 331 28.38 -13.90 10.95
C THR A 331 29.61 -13.08 10.57
N ALA A 332 30.08 -12.19 11.44
CA ALA A 332 31.26 -11.37 11.20
C ALA A 332 32.52 -12.24 10.99
N ARG A 333 32.70 -13.29 11.81
CA ARG A 333 33.79 -14.25 11.64
C ARG A 333 33.74 -14.96 10.30
N ASN A 334 32.56 -15.45 9.90
CA ASN A 334 32.39 -16.11 8.64
C ASN A 334 32.64 -15.17 7.44
N LEU A 335 32.24 -13.89 7.56
CA LEU A 335 32.55 -12.87 6.56
C LEU A 335 34.06 -12.65 6.47
N ALA A 336 34.77 -12.47 7.61
CA ALA A 336 36.22 -12.28 7.64
C ALA A 336 36.95 -13.45 6.95
N LEU A 337 36.57 -14.68 7.26
CA LEU A 337 37.15 -15.88 6.61
C LEU A 337 36.89 -15.88 5.08
N ARG A 338 35.71 -15.53 4.62
CA ARG A 338 35.36 -15.49 3.18
C ARG A 338 36.13 -14.41 2.41
N TYR A 339 36.48 -13.30 3.07
CA TYR A 339 37.28 -12.23 2.48
C TYR A 339 38.78 -12.40 2.71
N GLY A 340 39.24 -13.57 3.26
CA GLY A 340 40.65 -13.89 3.47
C GLY A 340 41.31 -13.08 4.60
N ALA A 341 40.52 -12.45 5.47
CA ALA A 341 41.05 -11.80 6.65
C ALA A 341 41.37 -12.86 7.72
N GLU A 342 42.63 -13.02 8.07
CA GLU A 342 43.00 -13.84 9.23
C GLU A 342 42.44 -13.20 10.51
N PRO A 343 41.83 -13.99 11.42
CA PRO A 343 41.39 -13.48 12.70
C PRO A 343 42.64 -12.97 13.47
N ARG A 344 42.74 -11.65 13.65
CA ARG A 344 43.73 -11.09 14.57
C ARG A 344 43.55 -11.78 15.92
N GLN A 345 44.56 -12.56 16.36
CA GLN A 345 44.62 -13.03 17.73
C GLN A 345 44.72 -11.78 18.61
N ILE A 346 43.65 -11.45 19.32
CA ILE A 346 43.70 -10.48 20.39
C ILE A 346 44.49 -11.19 21.48
N ASN A 347 45.80 -10.95 21.52
CA ASN A 347 46.66 -11.38 22.62
C ASN A 347 46.09 -10.74 23.89
N ALA A 348 45.49 -11.56 24.74
CA ALA A 348 45.20 -11.27 26.14
C ALA A 348 46.52 -11.39 26.93
N ALA A 349 47.48 -10.55 26.62
CA ALA A 349 48.75 -10.48 27.34
C ALA A 349 49.14 -9.01 27.53
N GLY A 350 48.62 -8.44 28.56
CA GLY A 350 48.92 -7.09 29.01
C GLY A 350 48.66 -6.95 30.49
N ASN A 351 49.16 -7.94 31.25
CA ASN A 351 49.32 -7.74 32.71
C ASN A 351 50.68 -8.30 33.14
N GLY A 352 51.53 -7.42 33.57
CA GLY A 352 52.66 -7.77 34.46
C GLY A 352 54.01 -7.74 33.81
N ALA A 353 54.71 -6.61 33.95
CA ALA A 353 56.11 -6.62 34.37
C ALA A 353 56.47 -5.24 34.97
N HIS A 354 56.44 -5.15 36.27
CA HIS A 354 57.37 -4.31 37.03
C HIS A 354 58.77 -4.81 36.74
N GLY A 355 59.72 -3.92 36.46
CA GLY A 355 61.08 -4.27 36.28
C GLY A 355 61.98 -3.03 36.27
N SER A 356 62.34 -2.55 37.44
CA SER A 356 63.64 -2.08 37.89
C SER A 356 64.47 -1.18 36.98
N ILE A 357 64.66 0.02 37.46
CA ILE A 357 65.70 0.96 37.17
C ILE A 357 67.03 0.29 37.52
N GLU A 358 68.07 0.31 36.66
CA GLU A 358 69.43 0.36 37.03
C GLU A 358 70.26 1.10 35.99
N GLU A 359 71.12 1.99 36.51
CA GLU A 359 72.08 2.91 35.87
C GLU A 359 73.19 2.19 35.09
N ALA A 360 73.58 2.74 33.96
CA ALA A 360 75.00 3.03 33.62
C ALA A 360 75.05 3.82 32.29
#